data_b6e26cb1fad488cdaeda7d93da118105
#
_entry.id   b6e26cb1fad488cdaeda7d93da118105
#
_cell.length_a   1.000
_cell.length_b   1.000
_cell.length_c   1.000
_cell.angle_alpha   90.00
_cell.angle_beta   90.00
_cell.angle_gamma   90.00
#
_symmetry.space_group_name_H-M   'P 1'
#
loop_
_entity.id
_entity.type
_entity.pdbx_description
1 polymer ?
#
loop_
_entity_poly.entity_id
_entity_poly.type
_entity_poly.pdbx_seq_one_letter_code
_entity_poly.pdbx_strand_id
1 'polypeptide(L)'
;GIYNAPFESSPVGGNWYLSEWFGLFMRGNANWIFHQELGWLYHEPVNGDGMWVWNDRFKWTWSRKDIWPYMWVNRDGNWFYYFGVEGGNPTFWDYNSRAYTQWLDK
;
A
#
# COMPACT_ATOMS: atom_id res chain seq x y z
N GLY A 1 1.37 22.42 10.75
CA GLY A 1 2.42 22.26 9.75
C GLY A 1 1.91 21.67 8.43
N ILE A 2 2.76 21.65 7.45
CA ILE A 2 2.43 21.09 6.14
C ILE A 2 2.59 19.57 6.21
N TYR A 3 1.56 18.86 5.75
CA TYR A 3 1.64 17.42 5.65
C TYR A 3 2.52 17.01 4.46
N ASN A 4 3.52 16.20 4.73
CA ASN A 4 4.36 15.63 3.69
C ASN A 4 3.88 14.21 3.40
N ALA A 5 3.17 14.05 2.29
CA ALA A 5 2.70 12.74 1.85
C ALA A 5 3.89 11.82 1.58
N PRO A 6 3.73 10.51 1.76
CA PRO A 6 4.84 9.56 1.57
C PRO A 6 5.32 9.45 0.13
N PHE A 7 4.53 9.94 -0.82
CA PHE A 7 4.82 9.88 -2.25
C PHE A 7 4.01 10.97 -2.94
N GLU A 8 4.25 11.15 -4.23
CA GLU A 8 3.53 12.16 -5.01
C GLU A 8 2.03 11.95 -4.95
N SER A 9 1.30 12.97 -4.49
CA SER A 9 -0.15 12.92 -4.36
C SER A 9 -0.71 14.33 -4.28
N SER A 10 -2.02 14.46 -4.51
CA SER A 10 -2.74 15.73 -4.47
C SER A 10 -3.87 15.66 -3.47
N PRO A 11 -4.09 16.72 -2.66
CA PRO A 11 -5.24 16.75 -1.76
C PRO A 11 -6.54 16.82 -2.53
N VAL A 12 -7.53 16.05 -2.09
CA VAL A 12 -8.85 16.00 -2.75
C VAL A 12 -10.00 16.31 -1.79
N GLY A 13 -9.69 16.78 -0.58
CA GLY A 13 -10.68 17.22 0.40
C GLY A 13 -10.49 16.54 1.74
N GLY A 14 -10.67 17.31 2.82
CA GLY A 14 -10.44 16.79 4.16
C GLY A 14 -9.01 16.28 4.33
N ASN A 15 -8.89 15.07 4.82
CA ASN A 15 -7.60 14.41 5.00
C ASN A 15 -7.30 13.43 3.86
N TRP A 16 -8.05 13.49 2.76
CA TRP A 16 -7.90 12.57 1.64
C TRP A 16 -6.94 13.11 0.59
N TYR A 17 -6.14 12.19 0.02
CA TYR A 17 -5.15 12.48 -1.00
C TYR A 17 -5.24 11.44 -2.11
N LEU A 18 -4.98 11.86 -3.34
CA LEU A 18 -4.98 10.97 -4.50
C LEU A 18 -3.57 10.88 -5.07
N SER A 19 -3.03 9.67 -5.10
CA SER A 19 -1.82 9.34 -5.82
C SER A 19 -2.18 8.74 -7.17
N GLU A 20 -1.52 9.17 -8.24
CA GLU A 20 -1.79 8.66 -9.58
C GLU A 20 -1.52 7.16 -9.70
N TRP A 21 -0.56 6.65 -8.95
CA TRP A 21 -0.20 5.24 -9.06
C TRP A 21 -0.70 4.39 -7.90
N PHE A 22 -0.75 4.94 -6.69
CA PHE A 22 -1.16 4.17 -5.51
C PHE A 22 -2.65 4.27 -5.20
N GLY A 23 -3.30 5.33 -5.67
CA GLY A 23 -4.74 5.53 -5.48
C GLY A 23 -5.07 6.45 -4.33
N LEU A 24 -6.28 6.33 -3.83
CA LEU A 24 -6.85 7.23 -2.84
C LEU A 24 -6.51 6.77 -1.42
N PHE A 25 -6.03 7.70 -0.61
CA PHE A 25 -5.71 7.41 0.78
C PHE A 25 -6.01 8.61 1.67
N MET A 26 -6.24 8.33 2.94
CA MET A 26 -6.48 9.34 3.96
C MET A 26 -5.28 9.37 4.92
N ARG A 27 -4.80 10.58 5.26
CA ARG A 27 -3.76 10.69 6.27
C ARG A 27 -4.35 10.37 7.64
N GLY A 28 -3.61 9.57 8.41
CA GLY A 28 -3.95 9.28 9.78
C GLY A 28 -3.00 9.97 10.74
N ASN A 29 -2.85 9.41 11.92
CA ASN A 29 -1.95 9.90 12.95
C ASN A 29 -0.52 9.50 12.63
N ALA A 30 0.44 10.41 12.84
CA ALA A 30 1.85 10.16 12.57
C ALA A 30 2.05 9.64 11.14
N ASN A 31 2.69 8.48 10.97
CA ASN A 31 2.96 7.91 9.66
C ASN A 31 1.92 6.89 9.20
N TRP A 32 0.74 6.89 9.82
CA TRP A 32 -0.36 6.03 9.38
C TRP A 32 -1.12 6.67 8.23
N ILE A 33 -1.47 5.86 7.24
CA ILE A 33 -2.39 6.24 6.17
C ILE A 33 -3.46 5.16 6.05
N PHE A 34 -4.65 5.55 5.60
CA PHE A 34 -5.74 4.63 5.31
C PHE A 34 -5.94 4.59 3.79
N HIS A 35 -5.56 3.49 3.17
CA HIS A 35 -5.75 3.29 1.74
C HIS A 35 -7.17 2.79 1.50
N GLN A 36 -7.84 3.33 0.47
CA GLN A 36 -9.23 3.01 0.17
C GLN A 36 -9.48 1.51 0.02
N GLU A 37 -8.52 0.79 -0.55
CA GLU A 37 -8.64 -0.65 -0.78
C GLU A 37 -7.88 -1.48 0.25
N LEU A 38 -6.70 -1.06 0.63
CA LEU A 38 -5.80 -1.84 1.47
C LEU A 38 -5.96 -1.59 2.97
N GLY A 39 -6.69 -0.52 3.35
CA GLY A 39 -6.90 -0.19 4.76
C GLY A 39 -5.71 0.51 5.39
N TRP A 40 -5.52 0.32 6.69
CA TRP A 40 -4.49 1.01 7.44
C TRP A 40 -3.10 0.48 7.13
N LEU A 41 -2.22 1.41 6.76
CA LEU A 41 -0.82 1.15 6.44
C LEU A 41 0.05 2.14 7.21
N TYR A 42 1.15 1.66 7.79
CA TYR A 42 2.17 2.52 8.37
C TYR A 42 3.29 2.67 7.34
N HIS A 43 3.67 3.90 7.00
CA HIS A 43 4.72 4.10 6.00
C HIS A 43 6.01 4.57 6.62
N GLU A 44 7.13 4.06 6.09
CA GLU A 44 8.45 4.58 6.38
C GLU A 44 8.81 5.60 5.31
N PRO A 45 9.31 6.77 5.70
CA PRO A 45 9.81 7.71 4.72
C PRO A 45 10.98 7.13 3.95
N VAL A 46 10.91 7.19 2.62
CA VAL A 46 12.02 6.82 1.75
C VAL A 46 12.25 7.93 0.75
N ASN A 47 13.47 7.99 0.22
CA ASN A 47 13.80 8.96 -0.81
C ASN A 47 13.28 8.48 -2.16
N GLY A 48 12.78 9.41 -2.97
CA GLY A 48 12.28 9.11 -4.30
C GLY A 48 10.85 8.61 -4.31
N ASP A 49 10.52 7.80 -5.30
CA ASP A 49 9.15 7.34 -5.57
C ASP A 49 8.79 6.02 -4.91
N GLY A 50 9.67 5.49 -4.08
CA GLY A 50 9.45 4.24 -3.38
C GLY A 50 8.76 4.43 -2.05
N MET A 51 8.22 3.34 -1.53
CA MET A 51 7.64 3.34 -0.21
C MET A 51 7.79 1.98 0.47
N TRP A 52 8.10 2.02 1.75
CA TRP A 52 7.94 0.89 2.64
C TRP A 52 6.67 1.10 3.43
N VAL A 53 5.78 0.11 3.41
CA VAL A 53 4.56 0.16 4.21
C VAL A 53 4.45 -1.10 5.04
N TRP A 54 3.89 -0.93 6.23
CA TRP A 54 3.66 -2.03 7.16
C TRP A 54 2.17 -2.19 7.40
N ASN A 55 1.73 -3.43 7.42
CA ASN A 55 0.41 -3.79 7.90
C ASN A 55 0.52 -5.09 8.71
N ASP A 56 -0.52 -5.41 9.44
CA ASP A 56 -0.50 -6.55 10.35
C ASP A 56 -0.44 -7.89 9.64
N ARG A 57 -0.83 -7.96 8.38
CA ARG A 57 -0.91 -9.22 7.64
C ARG A 57 0.38 -9.58 6.92
N PHE A 58 0.89 -8.63 6.12
CA PHE A 58 2.08 -8.87 5.32
C PHE A 58 3.35 -8.33 5.95
N LYS A 59 3.21 -7.56 7.05
CA LYS A 59 4.32 -6.88 7.69
C LYS A 59 4.92 -5.87 6.71
N TRP A 60 6.22 -5.79 6.58
CA TRP A 60 6.84 -4.81 5.69
C TRP A 60 6.72 -5.23 4.23
N THR A 61 6.20 -4.32 3.41
CA THR A 61 6.14 -4.46 1.96
C THR A 61 6.70 -3.22 1.30
N TRP A 62 7.25 -3.38 0.11
CA TRP A 62 7.86 -2.30 -0.64
C TRP A 62 7.35 -2.29 -2.07
N SER A 63 7.14 -1.08 -2.61
CA SER A 63 6.87 -0.87 -4.00
C SER A 63 7.34 0.54 -4.39
N ARG A 64 7.16 0.89 -5.64
CA ARG A 64 7.41 2.24 -6.12
C ARG A 64 6.58 2.49 -7.38
N LYS A 65 6.57 3.76 -7.81
CA LYS A 65 5.71 4.23 -8.90
C LYS A 65 5.81 3.38 -10.16
N ASP A 66 7.00 3.00 -10.56
CA ASP A 66 7.24 2.23 -11.79
C ASP A 66 7.22 0.72 -11.60
N ILE A 67 6.95 0.26 -10.40
CA ILE A 67 6.87 -1.18 -10.06
C ILE A 67 5.45 -1.58 -9.70
N TRP A 68 4.71 -0.70 -8.99
CA TRP A 68 3.32 -0.97 -8.63
C TRP A 68 2.51 -1.42 -9.85
N PRO A 69 1.67 -2.47 -9.79
CA PRO A 69 1.15 -3.12 -8.59
C PRO A 69 1.93 -4.32 -8.08
N TYR A 70 3.18 -4.49 -8.49
CA TYR A 70 4.07 -5.48 -7.88
C TYR A 70 4.54 -4.98 -6.53
N MET A 71 4.55 -5.87 -5.53
CA MET A 71 4.93 -5.54 -4.16
C MET A 71 5.95 -6.55 -3.67
N TRP A 72 7.03 -6.06 -3.07
CA TRP A 72 7.99 -6.92 -2.37
C TRP A 72 7.48 -7.17 -0.95
N VAL A 73 7.26 -8.42 -0.58
CA VAL A 73 6.84 -8.81 0.77
C VAL A 73 8.06 -9.33 1.51
N ASN A 74 8.59 -8.50 2.40
CA ASN A 74 9.88 -8.78 3.04
C ASN A 74 9.84 -10.02 3.93
N ARG A 75 8.73 -10.26 4.62
CA ARG A 75 8.51 -11.45 5.46
C ARG A 75 8.78 -12.74 4.68
N ASP A 76 8.31 -12.80 3.44
CA ASP A 76 8.41 -14.00 2.59
C ASP A 76 9.62 -13.97 1.66
N GLY A 77 10.28 -12.82 1.52
CA GLY A 77 11.37 -12.65 0.57
C GLY A 77 10.95 -12.86 -0.86
N ASN A 78 9.77 -12.36 -1.23
CA ASN A 78 9.11 -12.73 -2.47
C ASN A 78 8.21 -11.61 -2.98
N TRP A 79 7.92 -11.63 -4.29
CA TRP A 79 7.03 -10.65 -4.93
C TRP A 79 5.59 -11.13 -4.91
N PHE A 80 4.69 -10.17 -4.70
CA PHE A 80 3.25 -10.34 -4.87
C PHE A 80 2.78 -9.36 -5.95
N TYR A 81 1.72 -9.72 -6.66
CA TYR A 81 1.06 -8.82 -7.61
C TYR A 81 -0.33 -8.49 -7.07
N TYR A 82 -0.63 -7.19 -6.93
CA TYR A 82 -1.93 -6.77 -6.44
C TYR A 82 -2.94 -6.66 -7.58
N PHE A 83 -4.01 -7.44 -7.50
CA PHE A 83 -5.06 -7.47 -8.51
C PHE A 83 -6.21 -6.50 -8.23
N GLY A 84 -6.29 -5.93 -7.07
CA GLY A 84 -7.43 -5.12 -6.66
C GLY A 84 -8.37 -5.90 -5.75
N VAL A 85 -9.56 -5.39 -5.59
CA VAL A 85 -10.55 -5.94 -4.64
C VAL A 85 -11.45 -6.94 -5.36
N GLU A 86 -11.53 -8.14 -4.82
CA GLU A 86 -12.40 -9.21 -5.31
C GLU A 86 -13.25 -9.72 -4.14
N GLY A 87 -14.57 -9.66 -4.31
CA GLY A 87 -15.49 -10.07 -3.24
C GLY A 87 -15.34 -9.24 -1.97
N GLY A 88 -14.98 -7.96 -2.11
CA GLY A 88 -14.76 -7.07 -0.98
C GLY A 88 -13.39 -7.18 -0.32
N ASN A 89 -12.51 -8.03 -0.83
CA ASN A 89 -11.19 -8.26 -0.22
C ASN A 89 -10.06 -7.97 -1.18
N PRO A 90 -9.01 -7.25 -0.74
CA PRO A 90 -7.79 -7.11 -1.53
C PRO A 90 -7.22 -8.48 -1.89
N THR A 91 -6.87 -8.65 -3.15
CA THR A 91 -6.46 -9.95 -3.71
C THR A 91 -5.09 -9.82 -4.37
N PHE A 92 -4.23 -10.78 -4.11
CA PHE A 92 -2.84 -10.77 -4.56
C PHE A 92 -2.49 -12.11 -5.20
N TRP A 93 -1.57 -12.07 -6.14
CA TRP A 93 -0.89 -13.26 -6.64
C TRP A 93 0.46 -13.39 -5.95
N ASP A 94 0.70 -14.54 -5.33
CA ASP A 94 1.97 -14.86 -4.65
C ASP A 94 2.82 -15.68 -5.60
N TYR A 95 3.95 -15.11 -6.04
CA TYR A 95 4.83 -15.77 -7.01
C TYR A 95 5.60 -16.96 -6.42
N ASN A 96 5.73 -17.02 -5.10
CA ASN A 96 6.41 -18.15 -4.46
C ASN A 96 5.47 -19.37 -4.37
N SER A 97 4.30 -19.19 -3.82
CA SER A 97 3.33 -20.29 -3.70
C SER A 97 2.60 -20.57 -5.02
N ARG A 98 2.65 -19.61 -5.96
CA ARG A 98 1.94 -19.67 -7.24
C ARG A 98 0.45 -19.84 -7.04
N ALA A 99 -0.10 -19.04 -6.15
CA ALA A 99 -1.51 -19.07 -5.76
C ALA A 99 -2.00 -17.67 -5.42
N TYR A 100 -3.31 -17.47 -5.48
CA TYR A 100 -3.92 -16.26 -5.00
C TYR A 100 -4.02 -16.28 -3.49
N THR A 101 -3.84 -15.11 -2.88
CA THR A 101 -4.10 -14.90 -1.47
C THR A 101 -4.93 -13.63 -1.31
N GLN A 102 -5.79 -13.60 -0.32
CA GLN A 102 -6.63 -12.44 -0.04
C GLN A 102 -6.32 -11.88 1.34
N TRP A 103 -6.38 -10.58 1.42
CA TRP A 103 -6.31 -9.85 2.68
C TRP A 103 -7.72 -9.80 3.26
N LEU A 104 -8.00 -10.72 4.15
CA LEU A 104 -9.32 -10.81 4.75
C LEU A 104 -9.38 -9.95 6.01
N ASP A 105 -10.39 -9.12 6.08
CA ASP A 105 -10.68 -8.33 7.27
C ASP A 105 -11.35 -9.24 8.29
N LYS A 106 -10.88 -9.18 9.51
CA LYS A 106 -11.46 -9.97 10.59
C LYS A 106 -12.00 -9.08 11.69
#